data_f6632fa3c6a75fe67d5a3e6222563fa9
#
_entry.id   f6632fa3c6a75fe67d5a3e6222563fa9
#
_cell.length_a   1.000
_cell.length_b   1.000
_cell.length_c   1.000
_cell.angle_alpha   90.00
_cell.angle_beta   90.00
_cell.angle_gamma   90.00
#
_symmetry.space_group_name_H-M   'P 1'
#
loop_
_entity.id
_entity.type
_entity.pdbx_description
1 polymer ?
#
loop_
_entity_poly.entity_id
_entity_poly.type
_entity_poly.pdbx_seq_one_letter_code
_entity_poly.pdbx_strand_id
1 'polypeptide(L)'
;WETVESNCEAAGVKVITDANVVEIRQKDGKIASVVYEDSEGNRTEMAADDFISSMPVKDLVNAVDASDQPAPKDMTEIANGLPYRDFVTVGLLVKHLRLTNTTDIPTLGNPPIVPDCWIYVQDPGYKVGRLQIFNNWSPYLVKDVDNTVWIGLEYFCEEGDSFWNMTDEEATKFAIQELTRMQVINGPQDVLDSHRERVKKAYPAYFDTYDRMPELVDYLDSFGNLYCVGRNGQHRYNNMDHSMATAIEAVKDIKSGETSKDNVWSVNTDKSYHEEK
;
A
#
# COMPACT_ATOMS: atom_id res chain seq x y z
N TRP A 1 1.55 5.96 -14.66
CA TRP A 1 1.82 4.52 -14.67
C TRP A 1 1.41 3.88 -15.99
N GLU A 2 0.25 4.20 -16.56
CA GLU A 2 -0.24 3.69 -17.85
C GLU A 2 0.79 3.86 -18.98
N THR A 3 1.50 4.99 -19.04
CA THR A 3 2.58 5.21 -20.00
C THR A 3 3.75 4.26 -19.77
N VAL A 4 4.10 3.96 -18.53
CA VAL A 4 5.17 3.01 -18.19
C VAL A 4 4.77 1.61 -18.60
N GLU A 5 3.54 1.18 -18.29
CA GLU A 5 2.98 -0.10 -18.70
C GLU A 5 3.02 -0.26 -20.22
N SER A 6 2.47 0.70 -20.97
CA SER A 6 2.49 0.68 -22.43
C SER A 6 3.90 0.59 -23.01
N ASN A 7 4.88 1.28 -22.42
CA ASN A 7 6.28 1.21 -22.84
C ASN A 7 6.90 -0.17 -22.54
N CYS A 8 6.56 -0.78 -21.41
CA CYS A 8 7.01 -2.12 -21.07
C CYS A 8 6.44 -3.17 -22.05
N GLU A 9 5.14 -3.10 -22.34
CA GLU A 9 4.49 -3.99 -23.31
C GLU A 9 5.08 -3.83 -24.71
N ALA A 10 5.32 -2.59 -25.15
CA ALA A 10 6.01 -2.30 -26.42
C ALA A 10 7.44 -2.86 -26.49
N ALA A 11 8.10 -3.01 -25.33
CA ALA A 11 9.39 -3.66 -25.19
C ALA A 11 9.31 -5.19 -25.06
N GLY A 12 8.10 -5.77 -25.13
CA GLY A 12 7.87 -7.22 -25.06
C GLY A 12 7.64 -7.78 -23.67
N VAL A 13 7.45 -6.93 -22.65
CA VAL A 13 7.07 -7.36 -21.31
C VAL A 13 5.62 -7.82 -21.34
N LYS A 14 5.35 -8.98 -20.74
CA LYS A 14 3.99 -9.49 -20.53
C LYS A 14 3.46 -9.00 -19.18
N VAL A 15 2.42 -8.19 -19.19
CA VAL A 15 1.67 -7.80 -18.01
C VAL A 15 0.50 -8.77 -17.83
N ILE A 16 0.35 -9.35 -16.63
CA ILE A 16 -0.73 -10.27 -16.29
C ILE A 16 -1.43 -9.71 -15.04
N THR A 17 -2.68 -9.31 -15.20
CA THR A 17 -3.54 -8.85 -14.12
C THR A 17 -4.45 -9.97 -13.62
N ASP A 18 -5.14 -9.75 -12.50
CA ASP A 18 -6.03 -10.73 -11.86
C ASP A 18 -5.36 -12.10 -11.61
N ALA A 19 -4.07 -12.04 -11.26
CA ALA A 19 -3.21 -13.18 -11.04
C ALA A 19 -2.63 -13.14 -9.61
N ASN A 20 -3.09 -14.06 -8.77
CA ASN A 20 -2.62 -14.19 -7.39
C ASN A 20 -1.56 -15.29 -7.29
N VAL A 21 -0.33 -14.96 -6.87
CA VAL A 21 0.71 -15.97 -6.64
C VAL A 21 0.36 -16.75 -5.38
N VAL A 22 0.16 -18.07 -5.54
CA VAL A 22 -0.29 -18.98 -4.48
C VAL A 22 0.76 -20.00 -4.07
N GLU A 23 1.77 -20.27 -4.92
CA GLU A 23 2.85 -21.22 -4.65
C GLU A 23 4.16 -20.74 -5.27
N ILE A 24 5.27 -20.92 -4.56
CA ILE A 24 6.63 -20.62 -5.03
C ILE A 24 7.46 -21.86 -4.88
N ARG A 25 7.93 -22.40 -6.00
CA ARG A 25 8.72 -23.63 -6.05
C ARG A 25 10.19 -23.32 -6.03
N GLN A 26 10.90 -24.00 -5.14
CA GLN A 26 12.34 -23.88 -5.01
C GLN A 26 13.06 -25.16 -5.47
N LYS A 27 14.29 -24.99 -5.92
CA LYS A 27 15.18 -26.09 -6.27
C LYS A 27 16.63 -25.64 -6.13
N ASP A 28 17.45 -26.44 -5.45
CA ASP A 28 18.91 -26.23 -5.32
C ASP A 28 19.29 -24.82 -4.82
N GLY A 29 18.54 -24.28 -3.83
CA GLY A 29 18.78 -22.95 -3.26
C GLY A 29 18.35 -21.77 -4.15
N LYS A 30 17.51 -22.02 -5.15
CA LYS A 30 16.94 -21.00 -6.04
C LYS A 30 15.44 -21.15 -6.15
N ILE A 31 14.75 -20.08 -6.44
CA ILE A 31 13.37 -20.13 -6.90
C ILE A 31 13.38 -20.64 -8.34
N ALA A 32 12.62 -21.68 -8.62
CA ALA A 32 12.52 -22.31 -9.94
C ALA A 32 11.31 -21.79 -10.73
N SER A 33 10.17 -21.62 -10.05
CA SER A 33 8.93 -21.15 -10.66
C SER A 33 7.98 -20.55 -9.61
N VAL A 34 7.01 -19.80 -10.09
CA VAL A 34 5.84 -19.36 -9.33
C VAL A 34 4.58 -19.96 -9.95
N VAL A 35 3.60 -20.26 -9.11
CA VAL A 35 2.26 -20.66 -9.56
C VAL A 35 1.30 -19.55 -9.17
N TYR A 36 0.61 -18.99 -10.14
CA TYR A 36 -0.45 -18.01 -9.88
C TYR A 36 -1.82 -18.60 -10.24
N GLU A 37 -2.83 -18.10 -9.57
CA GLU A 37 -4.23 -18.45 -9.76
C GLU A 37 -4.99 -17.23 -10.27
N ASP A 38 -5.76 -17.40 -11.34
CA ASP A 38 -6.60 -16.35 -11.92
C ASP A 38 -7.96 -16.24 -11.19
N SER A 39 -8.78 -15.30 -11.61
CA SER A 39 -10.13 -15.06 -11.04
C SER A 39 -11.10 -16.23 -11.22
N GLU A 40 -10.81 -17.18 -12.12
CA GLU A 40 -11.59 -18.39 -12.36
C GLU A 40 -11.08 -19.61 -11.55
N GLY A 41 -9.95 -19.42 -10.83
CA GLY A 41 -9.30 -20.49 -10.05
C GLY A 41 -8.36 -21.38 -10.89
N ASN A 42 -8.05 -21.00 -12.13
CA ASN A 42 -7.09 -21.73 -12.94
C ASN A 42 -5.66 -21.43 -12.48
N ARG A 43 -4.85 -22.45 -12.32
CA ARG A 43 -3.45 -22.33 -11.90
C ARG A 43 -2.51 -22.43 -13.08
N THR A 44 -1.59 -21.49 -13.16
CA THR A 44 -0.55 -21.43 -14.18
C THR A 44 0.82 -21.35 -13.53
N GLU A 45 1.73 -22.23 -13.94
CA GLU A 45 3.12 -22.20 -13.51
C GLU A 45 3.97 -21.36 -14.48
N MET A 46 4.85 -20.52 -13.93
CA MET A 46 5.78 -19.70 -14.69
C MET A 46 7.19 -19.81 -14.11
N ALA A 47 8.12 -20.28 -14.92
CA ALA A 47 9.54 -20.31 -14.60
C ALA A 47 10.26 -19.05 -15.08
N ALA A 48 11.31 -18.66 -14.35
CA ALA A 48 12.19 -17.56 -14.70
C ALA A 48 13.61 -17.79 -14.13
N ASP A 49 14.57 -16.99 -14.60
CA ASP A 49 15.93 -17.04 -14.09
C ASP A 49 16.04 -16.25 -12.78
N ASP A 50 15.37 -15.09 -12.68
CA ASP A 50 15.34 -14.20 -11.52
C ASP A 50 13.91 -13.81 -11.17
N PHE A 51 13.67 -13.57 -9.88
CA PHE A 51 12.37 -13.21 -9.33
C PHE A 51 12.48 -11.95 -8.48
N ILE A 52 11.68 -10.94 -8.81
CA ILE A 52 11.54 -9.71 -8.02
C ILE A 52 10.13 -9.72 -7.42
N SER A 53 10.05 -9.76 -6.09
CA SER A 53 8.79 -9.83 -5.35
C SER A 53 8.51 -8.53 -4.60
N SER A 54 7.37 -7.90 -4.89
CA SER A 54 6.80 -6.81 -4.10
C SER A 54 5.62 -7.24 -3.26
N MET A 55 5.24 -8.52 -3.31
CA MET A 55 4.15 -9.06 -2.49
C MET A 55 4.50 -9.02 -1.01
N PRO A 56 3.51 -8.97 -0.09
CA PRO A 56 3.80 -9.01 1.34
C PRO A 56 4.69 -10.20 1.69
N VAL A 57 5.78 -9.94 2.42
CA VAL A 57 6.76 -10.98 2.78
C VAL A 57 6.13 -12.18 3.49
N LYS A 58 5.07 -11.95 4.27
CA LYS A 58 4.25 -12.98 4.87
C LYS A 58 3.62 -13.90 3.81
N ASP A 59 3.05 -13.33 2.77
CA ASP A 59 2.40 -14.08 1.69
C ASP A 59 3.45 -14.81 0.84
N LEU A 60 4.61 -14.19 0.62
CA LEU A 60 5.76 -14.80 -0.06
C LEU A 60 6.20 -16.09 0.66
N VAL A 61 6.43 -16.03 1.97
CA VAL A 61 6.86 -17.19 2.76
C VAL A 61 5.79 -18.27 2.79
N ASN A 62 4.51 -17.90 2.93
CA ASN A 62 3.42 -18.86 2.87
C ASN A 62 3.28 -19.52 1.48
N ALA A 63 3.59 -18.78 0.40
CA ALA A 63 3.61 -19.36 -0.95
C ALA A 63 4.78 -20.34 -1.14
N VAL A 64 5.93 -20.13 -0.48
CA VAL A 64 7.03 -21.13 -0.43
C VAL A 64 6.61 -22.32 0.41
N ASP A 65 5.96 -22.11 1.57
CA ASP A 65 5.47 -23.20 2.45
C ASP A 65 4.42 -24.08 1.77
N ALA A 66 3.66 -23.55 0.83
CA ALA A 66 2.67 -24.29 0.05
C ALA A 66 3.28 -25.22 -1.01
N SER A 67 4.59 -25.17 -1.23
CA SER A 67 5.29 -25.98 -2.23
C SER A 67 5.69 -27.37 -1.70
N ASP A 68 6.18 -28.22 -2.60
CA ASP A 68 6.73 -29.55 -2.26
C ASP A 68 7.99 -29.49 -1.38
N GLN A 69 8.65 -28.31 -1.31
CA GLN A 69 9.77 -28.00 -0.42
C GLN A 69 9.38 -26.83 0.48
N PRO A 70 8.65 -27.09 1.58
CA PRO A 70 8.08 -26.06 2.40
C PRO A 70 9.15 -25.20 3.08
N ALA A 71 8.77 -23.96 3.43
CA ALA A 71 9.61 -23.09 4.23
C ALA A 71 9.89 -23.71 5.62
N PRO A 72 11.07 -23.43 6.23
CA PRO A 72 11.31 -23.82 7.61
C PRO A 72 10.22 -23.26 8.53
N LYS A 73 9.79 -24.08 9.50
CA LYS A 73 8.66 -23.75 10.38
C LYS A 73 8.87 -22.42 11.15
N ASP A 74 10.08 -22.18 11.62
CA ASP A 74 10.46 -20.93 12.30
C ASP A 74 10.34 -19.71 11.38
N MET A 75 10.67 -19.81 10.09
CA MET A 75 10.48 -18.75 9.11
C MET A 75 8.99 -18.48 8.85
N THR A 76 8.19 -19.53 8.75
CA THR A 76 6.73 -19.40 8.65
C THR A 76 6.13 -18.75 9.91
N GLU A 77 6.61 -19.10 11.10
CA GLU A 77 6.19 -18.48 12.37
C GLU A 77 6.55 -16.99 12.40
N ILE A 78 7.79 -16.60 12.04
CA ILE A 78 8.20 -15.20 11.97
C ILE A 78 7.33 -14.43 10.98
N ALA A 79 7.21 -14.92 9.76
CA ALA A 79 6.46 -14.25 8.70
C ALA A 79 4.98 -14.06 9.06
N ASN A 80 4.35 -15.08 9.66
CA ASN A 80 2.95 -15.01 10.07
C ASN A 80 2.72 -14.10 11.27
N GLY A 81 3.72 -13.89 12.11
CA GLY A 81 3.69 -12.95 13.23
C GLY A 81 3.95 -11.51 12.84
N LEU A 82 4.37 -11.20 11.60
CA LEU A 82 4.58 -9.83 11.16
C LEU A 82 3.25 -9.08 11.05
N PRO A 83 3.07 -7.99 11.81
CA PRO A 83 1.81 -7.26 11.86
C PRO A 83 1.71 -6.24 10.73
N TYR A 84 0.47 -5.97 10.34
CA TYR A 84 0.10 -4.90 9.42
C TYR A 84 -1.02 -4.08 10.04
N ARG A 85 -1.15 -2.84 9.62
CA ARG A 85 -2.34 -2.04 9.82
C ARG A 85 -3.10 -1.93 8.51
N ASP A 86 -4.38 -2.16 8.62
CA ASP A 86 -5.32 -1.92 7.53
C ASP A 86 -5.90 -0.52 7.67
N PHE A 87 -6.49 0.00 6.62
CA PHE A 87 -7.30 1.20 6.73
C PHE A 87 -8.48 1.19 5.76
N VAL A 88 -9.45 2.00 6.08
CA VAL A 88 -10.56 2.32 5.19
C VAL A 88 -10.46 3.80 4.83
N THR A 89 -10.55 4.10 3.55
CA THR A 89 -10.73 5.46 3.07
C THR A 89 -12.18 5.66 2.65
N VAL A 90 -12.79 6.75 3.12
CA VAL A 90 -14.07 7.24 2.61
C VAL A 90 -13.82 8.56 1.88
N GLY A 91 -13.97 8.53 0.56
CA GLY A 91 -13.92 9.73 -0.28
C GLY A 91 -15.29 10.38 -0.37
N LEU A 92 -15.35 11.70 -0.23
CA LEU A 92 -16.56 12.48 -0.41
C LEU A 92 -16.31 13.59 -1.43
N LEU A 93 -17.09 13.63 -2.49
CA LEU A 93 -17.14 14.77 -3.40
C LEU A 93 -18.12 15.79 -2.80
N VAL A 94 -17.62 16.97 -2.44
CA VAL A 94 -18.44 18.01 -1.82
C VAL A 94 -18.44 19.30 -2.67
N LYS A 95 -19.49 20.10 -2.52
CA LYS A 95 -19.63 21.36 -3.24
C LYS A 95 -18.53 22.36 -2.86
N HIS A 96 -18.23 22.46 -1.58
CA HIS A 96 -17.21 23.34 -1.01
C HIS A 96 -16.88 22.90 0.41
N LEU A 97 -15.73 23.37 0.91
CA LEU A 97 -15.35 23.26 2.31
C LEU A 97 -15.72 24.55 3.05
N ARG A 98 -15.99 24.45 4.34
CA ARG A 98 -16.09 25.60 5.24
C ARG A 98 -14.72 26.14 5.65
N LEU A 99 -13.68 25.35 5.44
CA LEU A 99 -12.30 25.75 5.70
C LEU A 99 -11.90 26.84 4.69
N THR A 100 -11.44 27.96 5.20
CA THR A 100 -11.04 29.11 4.38
C THR A 100 -9.52 29.21 4.30
N ASN A 101 -8.99 29.45 3.12
CA ASN A 101 -7.58 29.75 2.95
C ASN A 101 -7.31 31.15 3.53
N THR A 102 -6.54 31.20 4.61
CA THR A 102 -6.10 32.43 5.28
C THR A 102 -4.62 32.73 5.03
N THR A 103 -4.00 32.02 4.09
CA THR A 103 -2.57 32.17 3.75
C THR A 103 -2.40 32.90 2.41
N ASP A 104 -1.17 33.25 2.09
CA ASP A 104 -0.79 33.80 0.79
C ASP A 104 -0.50 32.73 -0.27
N ILE A 105 -0.70 31.45 0.06
CA ILE A 105 -0.49 30.33 -0.85
C ILE A 105 -1.68 30.25 -1.81
N PRO A 106 -1.47 30.39 -3.12
CA PRO A 106 -2.56 30.27 -4.09
C PRO A 106 -3.04 28.80 -4.17
N THR A 107 -4.36 28.61 -4.12
CA THR A 107 -5.03 27.33 -4.26
C THR A 107 -6.12 27.39 -5.31
N LEU A 108 -6.57 26.21 -5.74
CA LEU A 108 -7.69 26.05 -6.68
C LEU A 108 -9.02 26.24 -5.95
N GLY A 109 -10.09 26.30 -6.74
CA GLY A 109 -11.46 26.45 -6.23
C GLY A 109 -11.94 27.89 -6.12
N ASN A 110 -13.27 28.03 -6.06
CA ASN A 110 -13.93 29.32 -5.88
C ASN A 110 -15.03 29.20 -4.81
N PRO A 111 -14.80 29.68 -3.56
CA PRO A 111 -13.59 30.38 -3.09
C PRO A 111 -12.36 29.44 -3.03
N PRO A 112 -11.13 30.04 -2.97
CA PRO A 112 -9.89 29.27 -2.83
C PRO A 112 -9.94 28.36 -1.60
N ILE A 113 -9.62 27.06 -1.78
CA ILE A 113 -9.64 26.07 -0.70
C ILE A 113 -8.40 26.22 0.18
N VAL A 114 -8.48 25.70 1.42
CA VAL A 114 -7.33 25.62 2.33
C VAL A 114 -6.16 24.89 1.65
N PRO A 115 -4.89 25.37 1.82
CA PRO A 115 -3.75 24.88 1.03
C PRO A 115 -3.18 23.53 1.48
N ASP A 116 -3.78 22.91 2.50
CA ASP A 116 -3.30 21.64 3.04
C ASP A 116 -3.65 20.49 2.11
N CYS A 117 -2.66 19.68 1.76
CA CYS A 117 -2.89 18.40 1.09
C CYS A 117 -3.37 17.33 2.07
N TRP A 118 -2.90 17.44 3.34
CA TRP A 118 -3.03 16.43 4.37
C TRP A 118 -3.21 17.07 5.75
N ILE A 119 -4.23 16.64 6.48
CA ILE A 119 -4.55 17.17 7.80
C ILE A 119 -4.68 16.00 8.78
N TYR A 120 -3.87 15.97 9.83
CA TYR A 120 -4.00 14.99 10.91
C TYR A 120 -5.09 15.41 11.89
N VAL A 121 -5.93 14.45 12.27
CA VAL A 121 -6.96 14.62 13.29
C VAL A 121 -6.52 13.86 14.55
N GLN A 122 -6.01 14.58 15.54
CA GLN A 122 -5.49 14.02 16.79
C GLN A 122 -6.47 14.12 17.97
N ASP A 123 -7.65 14.70 17.74
CA ASP A 123 -8.69 14.81 18.77
C ASP A 123 -9.34 13.43 19.00
N PRO A 124 -9.30 12.90 20.24
CA PRO A 124 -9.85 11.58 20.57
C PRO A 124 -11.38 11.49 20.43
N GLY A 125 -12.05 12.62 20.21
CA GLY A 125 -13.50 12.66 19.92
C GLY A 125 -13.87 12.23 18.50
N TYR A 126 -12.88 11.99 17.61
CA TYR A 126 -13.08 11.58 16.22
C TYR A 126 -12.39 10.25 15.92
N LYS A 127 -13.03 9.45 15.08
CA LYS A 127 -12.45 8.18 14.60
C LYS A 127 -11.52 8.39 13.42
N VAL A 128 -11.79 9.40 12.59
CA VAL A 128 -10.93 9.76 11.45
C VAL A 128 -9.55 10.16 11.95
N GLY A 129 -8.51 9.59 11.37
CA GLY A 129 -7.12 9.91 11.71
C GLY A 129 -6.51 10.98 10.81
N ARG A 130 -6.94 11.02 9.54
CA ARG A 130 -6.41 11.95 8.54
C ARG A 130 -7.46 12.38 7.54
N LEU A 131 -7.36 13.64 7.09
CA LEU A 131 -8.10 14.17 5.95
C LEU A 131 -7.13 14.43 4.81
N GLN A 132 -7.54 14.14 3.58
CA GLN A 132 -6.80 14.48 2.38
C GLN A 132 -7.67 15.38 1.49
N ILE A 133 -7.09 16.46 0.97
CA ILE A 133 -7.73 17.35 0.00
C ILE A 133 -7.10 17.08 -1.36
N PHE A 134 -7.75 16.21 -2.15
CA PHE A 134 -7.17 15.72 -3.39
C PHE A 134 -6.95 16.80 -4.44
N ASN A 135 -7.75 17.87 -4.45
CA ASN A 135 -7.55 19.02 -5.33
C ASN A 135 -6.13 19.62 -5.20
N ASN A 136 -5.57 19.62 -3.98
CA ASN A 136 -4.24 20.18 -3.72
C ASN A 136 -3.10 19.22 -4.09
N TRP A 137 -3.37 17.89 -4.15
CA TRP A 137 -2.41 16.92 -4.67
C TRP A 137 -2.24 17.05 -6.17
N SER A 138 -3.34 17.16 -6.91
CA SER A 138 -3.33 17.36 -8.35
C SER A 138 -4.70 17.81 -8.85
N PRO A 139 -4.75 18.85 -9.73
CA PRO A 139 -6.02 19.28 -10.34
C PRO A 139 -6.68 18.21 -11.20
N TYR A 140 -5.92 17.22 -11.66
CA TYR A 140 -6.44 16.12 -12.50
C TYR A 140 -7.19 15.03 -11.70
N LEU A 141 -7.14 15.08 -10.37
CA LEU A 141 -7.89 14.15 -9.50
C LEU A 141 -9.37 14.54 -9.36
N VAL A 142 -9.75 15.74 -9.79
CA VAL A 142 -11.12 16.26 -9.63
C VAL A 142 -11.61 16.80 -10.97
N LYS A 143 -12.79 16.34 -11.42
CA LYS A 143 -13.35 16.69 -12.72
C LYS A 143 -13.72 18.18 -12.83
N ASP A 144 -14.29 18.74 -11.77
CA ASP A 144 -14.70 20.16 -11.67
C ASP A 144 -13.98 20.79 -10.47
N VAL A 145 -12.70 21.10 -10.69
CA VAL A 145 -11.79 21.58 -9.65
C VAL A 145 -12.16 22.97 -9.12
N ASP A 146 -12.88 23.77 -9.90
CA ASP A 146 -13.28 25.13 -9.52
C ASP A 146 -14.51 25.13 -8.62
N ASN A 147 -15.40 24.17 -8.74
CA ASN A 147 -16.70 24.17 -8.05
C ASN A 147 -16.89 22.98 -7.10
N THR A 148 -15.96 22.03 -7.06
CA THR A 148 -16.07 20.85 -6.18
C THR A 148 -14.75 20.52 -5.50
N VAL A 149 -14.85 19.87 -4.35
CA VAL A 149 -13.69 19.38 -3.60
C VAL A 149 -13.85 17.88 -3.37
N TRP A 150 -12.81 17.12 -3.70
CA TRP A 150 -12.73 15.72 -3.34
C TRP A 150 -11.89 15.58 -2.05
N ILE A 151 -12.55 15.16 -0.97
CA ILE A 151 -11.92 14.99 0.35
C ILE A 151 -11.94 13.52 0.75
N GLY A 152 -10.79 12.99 1.15
CA GLY A 152 -10.65 11.63 1.69
C GLY A 152 -10.53 11.64 3.20
N LEU A 153 -11.21 10.70 3.84
CA LEU A 153 -11.14 10.46 5.28
C LEU A 153 -10.53 9.09 5.50
N GLU A 154 -9.40 9.03 6.21
CA GLU A 154 -8.71 7.79 6.51
C GLU A 154 -9.02 7.32 7.94
N TYR A 155 -9.49 6.09 8.02
CA TYR A 155 -9.84 5.40 9.26
C TYR A 155 -8.90 4.22 9.46
N PHE A 156 -8.02 4.30 10.45
CA PHE A 156 -7.19 3.17 10.84
C PHE A 156 -8.06 2.12 11.53
N CYS A 157 -7.97 0.91 11.06
CA CYS A 157 -8.76 -0.22 11.51
C CYS A 157 -8.01 -1.53 11.27
N GLU A 158 -8.61 -2.63 11.67
CA GLU A 158 -8.16 -3.98 11.36
C GLU A 158 -9.25 -4.71 10.57
N GLU A 159 -8.86 -5.62 9.69
CA GLU A 159 -9.80 -6.48 8.98
C GLU A 159 -10.70 -7.20 9.99
N GLY A 160 -12.02 -7.05 9.81
CA GLY A 160 -13.02 -7.68 10.68
C GLY A 160 -13.48 -6.83 11.87
N ASP A 161 -12.91 -5.66 12.10
CA ASP A 161 -13.42 -4.75 13.14
C ASP A 161 -14.77 -4.13 12.76
N SER A 162 -15.38 -3.41 13.71
CA SER A 162 -16.71 -2.82 13.50
C SER A 162 -16.75 -1.81 12.35
N PHE A 163 -15.69 -1.00 12.18
CA PHE A 163 -15.63 -0.01 11.12
C PHE A 163 -15.35 -0.64 9.75
N TRP A 164 -14.45 -1.64 9.73
CA TRP A 164 -14.17 -2.42 8.53
C TRP A 164 -15.43 -3.09 7.97
N ASN A 165 -16.27 -3.64 8.86
CA ASN A 165 -17.48 -4.39 8.51
C ASN A 165 -18.71 -3.51 8.19
N MET A 166 -18.63 -2.18 8.39
CA MET A 166 -19.71 -1.29 7.98
C MET A 166 -20.03 -1.47 6.49
N THR A 167 -21.27 -1.25 6.10
CA THR A 167 -21.64 -1.07 4.69
C THR A 167 -21.06 0.26 4.16
N ASP A 168 -21.00 0.42 2.84
CA ASP A 168 -20.51 1.66 2.24
C ASP A 168 -21.40 2.85 2.62
N GLU A 169 -22.72 2.63 2.71
CA GLU A 169 -23.67 3.64 3.14
C GLU A 169 -23.44 4.06 4.62
N GLU A 170 -23.25 3.09 5.52
CA GLU A 170 -22.98 3.37 6.93
C GLU A 170 -21.69 4.14 7.12
N ALA A 171 -20.60 3.72 6.46
CA ALA A 171 -19.30 4.38 6.53
C ALA A 171 -19.35 5.81 5.94
N THR A 172 -20.04 5.98 4.80
CA THR A 172 -20.27 7.30 4.20
C THR A 172 -21.05 8.21 5.13
N LYS A 173 -22.12 7.72 5.73
CA LYS A 173 -22.93 8.48 6.70
C LYS A 173 -22.11 8.88 7.93
N PHE A 174 -21.29 7.96 8.43
CA PHE A 174 -20.38 8.23 9.54
C PHE A 174 -19.35 9.32 9.19
N ALA A 175 -18.72 9.23 8.02
CA ALA A 175 -17.77 10.23 7.52
C ALA A 175 -18.40 11.63 7.40
N ILE A 176 -19.62 11.71 6.84
CA ILE A 176 -20.38 12.96 6.75
C ILE A 176 -20.66 13.56 8.14
N GLN A 177 -21.02 12.72 9.11
CA GLN A 177 -21.25 13.18 10.49
C GLN A 177 -19.99 13.74 11.13
N GLU A 178 -18.82 13.10 10.94
CA GLU A 178 -17.56 13.61 11.46
C GLU A 178 -17.15 14.93 10.81
N LEU A 179 -17.18 15.05 9.49
CA LEU A 179 -16.89 16.32 8.81
C LEU A 179 -17.83 17.45 9.21
N THR A 180 -19.10 17.13 9.44
CA THR A 180 -20.08 18.11 9.90
C THR A 180 -19.78 18.58 11.32
N ARG A 181 -19.45 17.66 12.24
CA ARG A 181 -19.05 17.98 13.62
C ARG A 181 -17.76 18.79 13.67
N MET A 182 -16.78 18.48 12.83
CA MET A 182 -15.52 19.23 12.68
C MET A 182 -15.73 20.57 11.99
N GLN A 183 -16.93 20.87 11.51
CA GLN A 183 -17.26 22.06 10.74
C GLN A 183 -16.46 22.21 9.43
N VAL A 184 -16.05 21.11 8.84
CA VAL A 184 -15.39 21.07 7.53
C VAL A 184 -16.40 21.24 6.40
N ILE A 185 -17.63 20.70 6.57
CA ILE A 185 -18.79 20.89 5.71
C ILE A 185 -20.01 21.34 6.53
N ASN A 186 -21.08 21.83 5.87
CA ASN A 186 -22.31 22.20 6.60
C ASN A 186 -23.21 20.98 6.90
N GLY A 187 -23.09 19.93 6.12
CA GLY A 187 -23.89 18.71 6.31
C GLY A 187 -24.06 17.89 5.04
N PRO A 188 -24.94 16.90 5.09
CA PRO A 188 -25.16 15.96 3.96
C PRO A 188 -25.53 16.64 2.64
N GLN A 189 -26.15 17.81 2.68
CA GLN A 189 -26.57 18.59 1.49
C GLN A 189 -25.37 19.12 0.68
N ASP A 190 -24.19 19.14 1.25
CA ASP A 190 -22.97 19.54 0.56
C ASP A 190 -22.33 18.40 -0.20
N VAL A 191 -22.70 17.15 0.10
CA VAL A 191 -22.13 15.95 -0.51
C VAL A 191 -22.84 15.63 -1.83
N LEU A 192 -22.04 15.47 -2.88
CA LEU A 192 -22.50 15.18 -4.25
C LEU A 192 -22.33 13.70 -4.61
N ASP A 193 -21.25 13.08 -4.13
CA ASP A 193 -20.91 11.68 -4.41
C ASP A 193 -20.02 11.14 -3.30
N SER A 194 -19.87 9.82 -3.22
CA SER A 194 -19.03 9.14 -2.25
C SER A 194 -18.45 7.86 -2.80
N HIS A 195 -17.27 7.51 -2.33
CA HIS A 195 -16.62 6.22 -2.61
C HIS A 195 -15.93 5.71 -1.36
N ARG A 196 -15.92 4.41 -1.15
CA ARG A 196 -15.23 3.77 -0.05
C ARG A 196 -14.26 2.71 -0.55
N GLU A 197 -13.06 2.71 0.00
CA GLU A 197 -12.03 1.71 -0.29
C GLU A 197 -11.52 1.08 1.01
N ARG A 198 -11.31 -0.24 0.99
CA ARG A 198 -10.67 -1.00 2.07
C ARG A 198 -9.30 -1.45 1.62
N VAL A 199 -8.28 -1.05 2.35
CA VAL A 199 -6.89 -1.38 2.01
C VAL A 199 -6.32 -2.31 3.08
N LYS A 200 -6.14 -3.57 2.72
CA LYS A 200 -5.48 -4.56 3.57
C LYS A 200 -3.96 -4.39 3.51
N LYS A 201 -3.29 -4.68 4.63
CA LYS A 201 -1.83 -4.65 4.74
C LYS A 201 -1.22 -3.34 4.24
N ALA A 202 -1.89 -2.23 4.54
CA ALA A 202 -1.49 -0.91 4.05
C ALA A 202 -0.18 -0.43 4.67
N TYR A 203 0.01 -0.73 5.96
CA TYR A 203 1.18 -0.27 6.71
C TYR A 203 1.84 -1.45 7.43
N PRO A 204 3.08 -1.83 7.08
CA PRO A 204 3.90 -2.72 7.89
C PRO A 204 4.11 -2.11 9.27
N ALA A 205 3.94 -2.89 10.34
CA ALA A 205 4.13 -2.43 11.70
C ALA A 205 5.35 -3.13 12.34
N TYR A 206 6.04 -2.47 13.29
CA TYR A 206 7.35 -2.87 13.77
C TYR A 206 7.28 -3.37 15.22
N PHE A 207 6.43 -4.37 15.46
CA PHE A 207 6.29 -5.05 16.75
C PHE A 207 6.08 -6.56 16.56
N ASP A 208 5.75 -7.30 17.59
CA ASP A 208 5.62 -8.76 17.62
C ASP A 208 6.88 -9.46 17.09
N THR A 209 6.79 -10.22 15.99
CA THR A 209 7.94 -10.96 15.43
C THR A 209 8.92 -10.11 14.64
N TYR A 210 8.70 -8.80 14.52
CA TYR A 210 9.56 -7.92 13.73
C TYR A 210 11.01 -7.89 14.22
N ASP A 211 11.26 -8.08 15.52
CA ASP A 211 12.62 -8.17 16.07
C ASP A 211 13.43 -9.33 15.46
N ARG A 212 12.75 -10.33 14.91
CA ARG A 212 13.34 -11.49 14.23
C ARG A 212 13.40 -11.32 12.70
N MET A 213 13.05 -10.16 12.18
CA MET A 213 13.10 -9.87 10.73
C MET A 213 14.45 -10.16 10.09
N PRO A 214 15.62 -9.93 10.77
CA PRO A 214 16.92 -10.31 10.20
C PRO A 214 17.05 -11.79 9.87
N GLU A 215 16.51 -12.70 10.68
CA GLU A 215 16.52 -14.15 10.40
C GLU A 215 15.73 -14.46 9.12
N LEU A 216 14.61 -13.78 8.93
CA LEU A 216 13.78 -13.92 7.74
C LEU A 216 14.45 -13.36 6.48
N VAL A 217 15.16 -12.24 6.61
CA VAL A 217 15.96 -11.65 5.53
C VAL A 217 17.06 -12.63 5.10
N ASP A 218 17.83 -13.20 6.05
CA ASP A 218 18.86 -14.18 5.76
C ASP A 218 18.31 -15.40 5.03
N TYR A 219 17.14 -15.87 5.43
CA TYR A 219 16.45 -16.99 4.75
C TYR A 219 16.06 -16.61 3.32
N LEU A 220 15.43 -15.46 3.10
CA LEU A 220 15.00 -15.02 1.76
C LEU A 220 16.21 -14.75 0.86
N ASP A 221 17.28 -14.21 1.40
CA ASP A 221 18.51 -13.93 0.66
C ASP A 221 19.30 -15.18 0.32
N SER A 222 19.07 -16.30 1.03
CA SER A 222 19.64 -17.60 0.67
C SER A 222 19.16 -18.12 -0.69
N PHE A 223 18.02 -17.63 -1.20
CA PHE A 223 17.61 -17.84 -2.59
C PHE A 223 18.37 -16.86 -3.49
N GLY A 224 19.41 -17.34 -4.16
CA GLY A 224 20.33 -16.51 -4.93
C GLY A 224 19.69 -15.66 -6.03
N ASN A 225 18.45 -15.98 -6.46
CA ASN A 225 17.74 -15.31 -7.55
C ASN A 225 16.39 -14.68 -7.13
N LEU A 226 16.15 -14.48 -5.81
CA LEU A 226 14.96 -13.83 -5.29
C LEU A 226 15.33 -12.46 -4.71
N TYR A 227 14.63 -11.41 -5.12
CA TYR A 227 14.81 -10.04 -4.65
C TYR A 227 13.50 -9.53 -4.06
N CYS A 228 13.51 -9.16 -2.76
CA CYS A 228 12.35 -8.59 -2.09
C CYS A 228 12.42 -7.07 -2.15
N VAL A 229 11.41 -6.43 -2.75
CA VAL A 229 11.40 -4.98 -3.02
C VAL A 229 10.13 -4.31 -2.55
N GLY A 230 10.19 -3.00 -2.35
CA GLY A 230 9.04 -2.19 -2.02
C GLY A 230 8.58 -2.32 -0.57
N ARG A 231 7.46 -1.66 -0.26
CA ARG A 231 6.92 -1.57 1.11
C ARG A 231 6.60 -2.93 1.70
N ASN A 232 5.83 -3.72 1.00
CA ASN A 232 5.32 -4.99 1.51
C ASN A 232 6.33 -6.13 1.35
N GLY A 233 7.12 -6.13 0.26
CA GLY A 233 8.16 -7.13 0.04
C GLY A 233 9.31 -7.06 1.05
N GLN A 234 9.56 -5.88 1.62
CA GLN A 234 10.56 -5.69 2.67
C GLN A 234 9.97 -5.55 4.08
N HIS A 235 8.66 -5.57 4.23
CA HIS A 235 7.97 -5.23 5.48
C HIS A 235 8.50 -3.93 6.10
N ARG A 236 8.61 -2.87 5.28
CA ARG A 236 9.13 -1.55 5.66
C ARG A 236 8.21 -0.44 5.21
N TYR A 237 8.20 0.65 5.98
CA TYR A 237 7.43 1.85 5.61
C TYR A 237 8.14 2.60 4.48
N ASN A 238 8.07 2.03 3.29
CA ASN A 238 8.60 2.61 2.07
C ASN A 238 7.53 3.45 1.38
N ASN A 239 7.88 4.68 1.00
CA ASN A 239 7.10 5.48 0.06
C ASN A 239 7.38 5.03 -1.38
N MET A 240 6.74 5.67 -2.38
CA MET A 240 6.91 5.28 -3.79
C MET A 240 8.35 5.38 -4.27
N ASP A 241 9.09 6.41 -3.86
CA ASP A 241 10.50 6.62 -4.17
C ASP A 241 11.39 5.49 -3.66
N HIS A 242 11.23 5.11 -2.38
CA HIS A 242 11.94 3.96 -1.81
C HIS A 242 11.57 2.66 -2.54
N SER A 243 10.29 2.46 -2.84
CA SER A 243 9.84 1.24 -3.54
C SER A 243 10.43 1.15 -4.95
N MET A 244 10.50 2.26 -5.68
CA MET A 244 11.17 2.32 -6.98
C MET A 244 12.68 2.12 -6.86
N ALA A 245 13.31 2.73 -5.86
CA ALA A 245 14.77 2.59 -5.64
C ALA A 245 15.15 1.14 -5.33
N THR A 246 14.41 0.43 -4.48
CA THR A 246 14.67 -0.99 -4.20
C THR A 246 14.60 -1.85 -5.46
N ALA A 247 13.65 -1.59 -6.35
CA ALA A 247 13.54 -2.32 -7.61
C ALA A 247 14.69 -2.00 -8.58
N ILE A 248 15.14 -0.73 -8.62
CA ILE A 248 16.30 -0.32 -9.42
C ILE A 248 17.57 -0.99 -8.93
N GLU A 249 17.81 -1.05 -7.61
CA GLU A 249 18.97 -1.75 -7.03
C GLU A 249 18.93 -3.25 -7.35
N ALA A 250 17.79 -3.92 -7.19
CA ALA A 250 17.64 -5.32 -7.55
C ALA A 250 17.99 -5.59 -9.04
N VAL A 251 17.55 -4.73 -9.95
CA VAL A 251 17.89 -4.84 -11.38
C VAL A 251 19.38 -4.60 -11.63
N LYS A 252 20.04 -3.70 -10.88
CA LYS A 252 21.49 -3.51 -10.98
C LYS A 252 22.26 -4.77 -10.57
N ASP A 253 21.85 -5.42 -9.47
CA ASP A 253 22.49 -6.65 -8.99
C ASP A 253 22.33 -7.79 -10.01
N ILE A 254 21.13 -7.99 -10.54
CA ILE A 254 20.86 -8.99 -11.61
C ILE A 254 21.77 -8.73 -12.82
N LYS A 255 21.93 -7.47 -13.24
CA LYS A 255 22.75 -7.11 -14.43
C LYS A 255 24.23 -7.25 -14.18
N SER A 256 24.72 -7.00 -12.97
CA SER A 256 26.14 -7.10 -12.61
C SER A 256 26.54 -8.50 -12.16
N GLY A 257 25.58 -9.36 -11.83
CA GLY A 257 25.82 -10.66 -11.21
C GLY A 257 26.24 -10.55 -9.74
N GLU A 258 25.90 -9.42 -9.08
CA GLU A 258 26.14 -9.24 -7.66
C GLU A 258 25.23 -10.20 -6.85
N THR A 259 25.80 -10.86 -5.85
CA THR A 259 25.10 -11.84 -5.03
C THR A 259 24.66 -11.28 -3.68
N SER A 260 25.31 -10.22 -3.19
CA SER A 260 24.82 -9.47 -2.02
C SER A 260 23.61 -8.65 -2.40
N LYS A 261 22.62 -8.60 -1.52
CA LYS A 261 21.42 -7.78 -1.66
C LYS A 261 21.36 -6.67 -0.62
N ASP A 262 22.47 -6.39 0.05
CA ASP A 262 22.58 -5.38 1.11
C ASP A 262 22.16 -3.99 0.62
N ASN A 263 22.48 -3.63 -0.63
CA ASN A 263 22.07 -2.38 -1.27
C ASN A 263 20.55 -2.29 -1.40
N VAL A 264 19.86 -3.38 -1.74
CA VAL A 264 18.40 -3.43 -1.86
C VAL A 264 17.75 -3.24 -0.49
N TRP A 265 18.25 -3.92 0.56
CA TRP A 265 17.71 -3.82 1.92
C TRP A 265 18.07 -2.51 2.61
N SER A 266 19.12 -1.81 2.17
CA SER A 266 19.63 -0.57 2.76
C SER A 266 19.03 0.71 2.17
N VAL A 267 18.17 0.63 1.17
CA VAL A 267 17.50 1.81 0.56
C VAL A 267 16.74 2.63 1.60
N ASN A 268 16.08 1.97 2.55
CA ASN A 268 15.43 2.61 3.68
C ASN A 268 15.91 1.94 4.97
N THR A 269 16.60 2.70 5.81
CA THR A 269 17.15 2.24 7.10
C THR A 269 16.35 2.67 8.30
N ASP A 270 15.20 3.32 8.13
CA ASP A 270 14.32 3.75 9.21
C ASP A 270 13.86 2.53 10.03
N LYS A 271 14.18 2.57 11.34
CA LYS A 271 13.85 1.50 12.29
C LYS A 271 12.61 1.80 13.12
N SER A 272 12.02 2.98 12.97
CA SER A 272 10.85 3.40 13.71
C SER A 272 9.76 3.86 12.76
N TYR A 273 8.54 3.50 13.09
CA TYR A 273 7.36 4.03 12.43
C TYR A 273 7.07 5.40 13.03
N HIS A 274 7.09 6.44 12.20
CA HIS A 274 6.96 7.82 12.68
C HIS A 274 5.52 8.25 12.99
N GLU A 275 4.54 7.40 12.75
CA GLU A 275 3.14 7.65 13.10
C GLU A 275 2.83 6.91 14.40
N GLU A 276 3.06 7.56 15.54
CA GLU A 276 2.62 7.07 16.84
C GLU A 276 1.09 7.14 16.99
N LYS A 277 0.56 6.28 17.89
CA LYS A 277 -0.88 6.16 18.18
C LYS A 277 -1.48 7.46 18.65
#